data_1a20bd6568fbf14e78cc351cfb70365f
#
_entry.id   1a20bd6568fbf14e78cc351cfb70365f
#
_cell.length_a   1.000
_cell.length_b   1.000
_cell.length_c   1.000
_cell.angle_alpha   90.00
_cell.angle_beta   90.00
_cell.angle_gamma   90.00
#
_symmetry.space_group_name_H-M   'P 1'
#
loop_
_entity.id
_entity.type
_entity.pdbx_description
1 polymer ?
#
loop_
_entity_poly.entity_id
_entity_poly.type
_entity_poly.pdbx_seq_one_letter_code
_entity_poly.pdbx_strand_id
1 'polypeptide(L)'
;VRATDWVRVGDEAAPFIIPADVLTADAGGLAFTLSPQSDARAGGTVSMALSVAGADGSLEPHLGAYAHIVGFGPAATSMAHAHPLGDAPLSADERAGPDLAFEVGFEERGVHRLFVEIRHDGELVTAPFTLVVAE
;
A
#
# COMPACT_ATOMS: atom_id res chain seq x y z
N VAL A 1 -28.80 -19.24 -2.14
CA VAL A 1 -28.24 -19.14 -1.83
C VAL A 1 -27.84 -19.13 -1.77
N ARG A 2 -28.53 -19.06 -1.44
CA ARG A 2 -28.19 -18.82 -1.58
C ARG A 2 -27.45 -18.53 -1.53
N ALA A 3 -28.08 -18.47 -1.92
CA ALA A 3 -27.42 -18.14 -2.00
C ALA A 3 -26.97 -17.92 -2.13
N THR A 4 -27.11 -17.44 -2.19
CA THR A 4 -26.65 -17.27 -2.24
C THR A 4 -26.38 -17.21 -2.45
N ASP A 5 -26.77 -16.78 -2.40
CA ASP A 5 -26.42 -16.86 -2.58
C ASP A 5 -26.04 -16.72 -2.85
N TRP A 6 -26.36 -16.58 -2.95
CA TRP A 6 -25.84 -16.56 -3.26
C TRP A 6 -25.84 -16.49 -3.82
N VAL A 7 -26.33 -16.23 -4.14
CA VAL A 7 -26.07 -16.25 -4.59
C VAL A 7 -26.37 -16.44 -5.25
N ARG A 8 -27.01 -16.16 -5.68
CA ARG A 8 -27.19 -16.43 -6.16
C ARG A 8 -27.35 -16.67 -6.64
N VAL A 9 -27.98 -16.39 -6.92
CA VAL A 9 -27.97 -16.61 -7.23
C VAL A 9 -28.27 -16.88 -7.90
N GLY A 10 -28.89 -16.68 -8.29
CA GLY A 10 -28.97 -16.81 -8.70
C GLY A 10 -29.07 -16.84 -9.41
N ASP A 11 -29.45 -16.65 -9.57
CA ASP A 11 -29.16 -16.54 -10.05
C ASP A 11 -28.84 -16.12 -10.47
N GLU A 12 -30.23 -15.68 -10.30
CA GLU A 12 -29.31 -14.94 -10.97
C GLU A 12 -27.96 -14.88 -10.32
N ALA A 13 -27.09 -15.30 -10.85
CA ALA A 13 -25.79 -15.27 -10.23
C ALA A 13 -25.27 -13.83 -10.15
N ALA A 14 -24.63 -13.48 -9.06
CA ALA A 14 -23.90 -12.23 -8.96
C ALA A 14 -22.77 -12.20 -9.98
N PRO A 15 -22.44 -11.05 -10.56
CA PRO A 15 -21.32 -10.97 -11.48
C PRO A 15 -20.02 -11.40 -10.80
N PHE A 16 -19.20 -12.15 -11.53
CA PHE A 16 -17.89 -12.50 -11.03
C PHE A 16 -16.99 -11.27 -11.06
N ILE A 17 -16.40 -10.93 -9.93
CA ILE A 17 -15.53 -9.77 -9.82
C ILE A 17 -14.09 -10.25 -9.75
N ILE A 18 -13.29 -9.85 -10.75
CA ILE A 18 -11.87 -10.16 -10.78
C ILE A 18 -11.16 -9.16 -9.87
N PRO A 19 -10.35 -9.61 -8.89
CA PRO A 19 -9.61 -8.68 -8.07
C PRO A 19 -8.68 -7.82 -8.92
N ALA A 20 -8.59 -6.54 -8.60
CA ALA A 20 -7.75 -5.60 -9.32
C ALA A 20 -6.99 -4.71 -8.32
N ASP A 21 -5.86 -4.19 -8.78
CA ASP A 21 -5.09 -3.27 -7.98
C ASP A 21 -5.86 -1.96 -7.76
N VAL A 22 -5.73 -1.41 -6.56
CA VAL A 22 -6.18 -0.05 -6.24
C VAL A 22 -4.97 0.66 -5.66
N LEU A 23 -4.32 1.47 -6.48
CA LEU A 23 -3.01 2.04 -6.20
C LEU A 23 -3.03 3.56 -6.01
N THR A 24 -4.22 4.13 -5.86
CA THR A 24 -4.38 5.55 -5.52
C THR A 24 -5.31 5.68 -4.33
N ALA A 25 -5.08 6.69 -3.51
CA ALA A 25 -5.92 6.95 -2.34
C ALA A 25 -5.81 8.41 -1.95
N ASP A 26 -6.91 8.95 -1.42
CA ASP A 26 -6.92 10.29 -0.83
C ASP A 26 -7.08 10.14 0.67
N ALA A 27 -6.21 10.80 1.43
CA ALA A 27 -6.27 10.78 2.88
C ALA A 27 -5.64 12.05 3.43
N GLY A 28 -6.22 12.61 4.47
CA GLY A 28 -5.68 13.79 5.14
C GLY A 28 -5.47 15.00 4.24
N GLY A 29 -6.28 15.15 3.17
CA GLY A 29 -6.12 16.22 2.20
C GLY A 29 -4.99 16.00 1.21
N LEU A 30 -4.37 14.81 1.21
CA LEU A 30 -3.24 14.46 0.34
C LEU A 30 -3.67 13.38 -0.63
N ALA A 31 -3.05 13.38 -1.82
CA ALA A 31 -3.31 12.36 -2.84
C ALA A 31 -2.09 11.42 -2.92
N PHE A 32 -2.32 10.14 -2.65
CA PHE A 32 -1.29 9.11 -2.63
C PHE A 32 -1.36 8.27 -3.89
N THR A 33 -0.21 8.00 -4.49
CA THR A 33 -0.09 7.05 -5.61
C THR A 33 1.05 6.09 -5.32
N LEU A 34 0.74 4.80 -5.38
CA LEU A 34 1.73 3.74 -5.20
C LEU A 34 1.98 3.10 -6.57
N SER A 35 3.24 3.04 -6.98
CA SER A 35 3.62 2.59 -8.33
C SER A 35 4.61 1.43 -8.25
N PRO A 36 4.13 0.17 -8.33
CA PRO A 36 5.04 -0.96 -8.45
C PRO A 36 5.79 -0.89 -9.78
N GLN A 37 7.09 -1.18 -9.72
CA GLN A 37 7.96 -1.11 -10.91
C GLN A 37 7.97 -2.40 -11.72
N SER A 38 7.35 -3.45 -11.19
CA SER A 38 7.21 -4.75 -11.85
C SER A 38 6.03 -5.48 -11.25
N ASP A 39 5.66 -6.61 -11.82
CA ASP A 39 4.58 -7.43 -11.27
C ASP A 39 4.99 -7.98 -9.90
N ALA A 40 4.07 -7.92 -8.94
CA ALA A 40 4.28 -8.50 -7.62
C ALA A 40 4.03 -10.01 -7.69
N ARG A 41 4.98 -10.79 -7.16
CA ARG A 41 4.90 -12.25 -7.17
C ARG A 41 5.22 -12.81 -5.80
N ALA A 42 4.56 -13.90 -5.46
CA ALA A 42 4.80 -14.60 -4.20
C ALA A 42 6.24 -15.10 -4.14
N GLY A 43 6.89 -14.88 -3.02
CA GLY A 43 8.29 -15.26 -2.82
C GLY A 43 9.29 -14.27 -3.38
N GLY A 44 8.82 -13.15 -3.94
CA GLY A 44 9.70 -12.13 -4.53
C GLY A 44 9.57 -10.79 -3.87
N THR A 45 10.39 -9.85 -4.35
CA THR A 45 10.32 -8.46 -3.93
C THR A 45 10.04 -7.58 -5.14
N VAL A 46 9.40 -6.43 -4.89
CA VAL A 46 9.13 -5.47 -5.92
C VAL A 46 9.50 -4.08 -5.42
N SER A 47 10.15 -3.31 -6.30
CA SER A 47 10.43 -1.91 -6.00
C SER A 47 9.17 -1.10 -6.29
N MET A 48 8.83 -0.20 -5.38
CA MET A 48 7.66 0.65 -5.51
C MET A 48 8.02 2.09 -5.29
N ALA A 49 7.41 2.97 -6.07
CA ALA A 49 7.48 4.41 -5.83
C ALA A 49 6.19 4.85 -5.16
N LEU A 50 6.32 5.71 -4.17
CA LEU A 50 5.19 6.35 -3.50
C LEU A 50 5.25 7.83 -3.78
N SER A 51 4.15 8.40 -4.28
CA SER A 51 4.03 9.84 -4.48
C SER A 51 2.93 10.38 -3.60
N VAL A 52 3.21 11.46 -2.88
CA VAL A 52 2.24 12.10 -1.98
C VAL A 52 2.07 13.55 -2.44
N ALA A 53 1.07 13.77 -3.28
CA ALA A 53 0.77 15.10 -3.79
C ALA A 53 0.07 15.92 -2.72
N GLY A 54 0.47 17.20 -2.60
CA GLY A 54 -0.01 18.09 -1.55
C GLY A 54 0.98 18.24 -0.40
N ALA A 55 1.88 17.28 -0.23
CA ALA A 55 2.94 17.36 0.77
C ALA A 55 4.19 18.06 0.24
N ASP A 56 4.53 17.83 -1.03
CA ASP A 56 5.53 18.58 -1.81
C ASP A 56 6.86 18.83 -1.07
N GLY A 57 7.43 17.78 -0.51
CA GLY A 57 8.70 17.88 0.19
C GLY A 57 8.57 18.23 1.67
N SER A 58 7.38 18.07 2.24
CA SER A 58 7.14 18.40 3.64
C SER A 58 6.77 17.18 4.51
N LEU A 59 7.07 15.96 4.05
CA LEU A 59 6.86 14.78 4.88
C LEU A 59 7.85 14.78 6.04
N GLU A 60 7.33 14.50 7.22
CA GLU A 60 8.09 14.54 8.46
C GLU A 60 8.58 13.16 8.85
N PRO A 61 9.74 13.08 9.55
CA PRO A 61 10.19 11.78 10.07
C PRO A 61 9.22 11.23 11.11
N HIS A 62 9.01 9.92 11.07
CA HIS A 62 8.21 9.22 12.06
C HIS A 62 8.78 7.81 12.21
N LEU A 63 9.18 7.48 13.45
CA LEU A 63 9.75 6.17 13.76
C LEU A 63 10.94 5.79 12.84
N GLY A 64 11.79 6.76 12.56
CA GLY A 64 13.02 6.53 11.81
C GLY A 64 12.88 6.50 10.30
N ALA A 65 11.73 6.86 9.75
CA ALA A 65 11.52 6.90 8.31
C ALA A 65 10.51 7.97 7.95
N TYR A 66 10.43 8.30 6.66
CA TYR A 66 9.46 9.27 6.17
C TYR A 66 8.11 8.63 5.83
N ALA A 67 8.06 7.32 5.71
CA ALA A 67 6.82 6.57 5.51
C ALA A 67 7.02 5.14 5.96
N HIS A 68 5.92 4.51 6.34
CA HIS A 68 5.89 3.10 6.72
C HIS A 68 4.81 2.41 5.91
N ILE A 69 5.11 1.20 5.43
CA ILE A 69 4.13 0.39 4.72
C ILE A 69 3.91 -0.88 5.50
N VAL A 70 2.65 -1.18 5.81
CA VAL A 70 2.24 -2.43 6.45
C VAL A 70 1.27 -3.13 5.52
N GLY A 71 1.51 -4.40 5.25
CA GLY A 71 0.68 -5.16 4.32
C GLY A 71 0.15 -6.44 4.92
N PHE A 72 -1.05 -6.81 4.53
CA PHE A 72 -1.69 -8.05 4.96
C PHE A 72 -2.16 -8.83 3.74
N GLY A 73 -1.77 -10.10 3.67
CA GLY A 73 -2.17 -11.00 2.59
C GLY A 73 -3.55 -11.60 2.84
N PRO A 74 -3.96 -12.54 1.96
CA PRO A 74 -5.26 -13.21 2.08
C PRO A 74 -5.45 -13.92 3.40
N ALA A 75 -4.37 -14.53 3.95
CA ALA A 75 -4.38 -15.04 5.31
C ALA A 75 -3.97 -13.92 6.24
N ALA A 76 -4.74 -13.69 7.31
CA ALA A 76 -4.48 -12.58 8.22
C ALA A 76 -3.10 -12.64 8.86
N THR A 77 -2.45 -13.81 8.87
CA THR A 77 -1.12 -14.00 9.42
C THR A 77 0.00 -13.71 8.43
N SER A 78 -0.33 -13.52 7.15
CA SER A 78 0.64 -13.24 6.11
C SER A 78 0.85 -11.74 6.00
N MET A 79 2.09 -11.29 6.08
CA MET A 79 2.42 -9.87 6.03
C MET A 79 3.46 -9.61 4.94
N ALA A 80 3.33 -8.47 4.30
CA ALA A 80 4.36 -7.98 3.41
C ALA A 80 5.45 -7.29 4.23
N HIS A 81 6.68 -7.38 3.75
CA HIS A 81 7.83 -6.73 4.37
C HIS A 81 8.27 -5.57 3.48
N ALA A 82 8.33 -4.37 4.05
CA ALA A 82 8.70 -3.17 3.29
C ALA A 82 9.98 -2.57 3.86
N HIS A 83 10.90 -2.23 2.96
CA HIS A 83 12.15 -1.58 3.31
C HIS A 83 12.22 -0.24 2.57
N PRO A 84 12.29 0.89 3.31
CA PRO A 84 12.49 2.17 2.64
C PRO A 84 13.86 2.20 1.97
N LEU A 85 13.90 2.80 0.79
CA LEU A 85 15.13 3.01 0.04
C LEU A 85 15.56 4.47 0.20
N GLY A 86 16.87 4.70 0.16
CA GLY A 86 17.40 6.03 0.38
C GLY A 86 17.79 6.24 1.84
N ASP A 87 18.21 7.45 2.15
CA ASP A 87 18.75 7.76 3.47
C ASP A 87 17.64 7.95 4.49
N ALA A 88 17.83 7.36 5.67
CA ALA A 88 16.93 7.58 6.79
C ALA A 88 17.12 9.02 7.32
N PRO A 89 16.07 9.63 7.91
CA PRO A 89 16.22 10.95 8.50
C PRO A 89 17.20 10.90 9.66
N LEU A 90 18.05 11.94 9.74
CA LEU A 90 19.05 12.07 10.79
C LEU A 90 18.58 12.97 11.93
N SER A 91 17.53 13.76 11.71
CA SER A 91 16.97 14.62 12.73
C SER A 91 15.49 14.86 12.48
N ALA A 92 14.78 15.34 13.50
CA ALA A 92 13.36 15.62 13.42
C ALA A 92 13.04 16.80 12.49
N ASP A 93 14.06 17.59 12.14
CA ASP A 93 13.86 18.77 11.28
C ASP A 93 13.98 18.46 9.80
N GLU A 94 14.40 17.26 9.43
CA GLU A 94 14.52 16.89 8.03
C GLU A 94 13.14 16.63 7.42
N ARG A 95 13.04 16.87 6.12
CA ARG A 95 11.80 16.70 5.36
C ARG A 95 12.09 15.98 4.05
N ALA A 96 11.08 15.29 3.52
CA ALA A 96 11.21 14.54 2.30
C ALA A 96 9.91 14.59 1.49
N GLY A 97 9.92 13.90 0.35
CA GLY A 97 8.81 13.86 -0.56
C GLY A 97 8.95 14.87 -1.69
N PRO A 98 7.98 14.93 -2.58
CA PRO A 98 6.74 14.14 -2.57
C PRO A 98 6.93 12.66 -2.92
N ASP A 99 8.11 12.28 -3.45
CA ASP A 99 8.35 10.94 -3.93
C ASP A 99 9.28 10.17 -2.98
N LEU A 100 8.85 8.95 -2.64
CA LEU A 100 9.63 8.03 -1.83
C LEU A 100 9.71 6.70 -2.54
N ALA A 101 10.72 5.90 -2.23
CA ALA A 101 10.91 4.59 -2.83
C ALA A 101 11.00 3.51 -1.76
N PHE A 102 10.45 2.34 -2.07
CA PHE A 102 10.44 1.19 -1.18
C PHE A 102 10.74 -0.09 -1.95
N GLU A 103 11.23 -1.09 -1.23
CA GLU A 103 11.28 -2.45 -1.70
C GLU A 103 10.37 -3.28 -0.82
N VAL A 104 9.41 -3.99 -1.42
CA VAL A 104 8.36 -4.70 -0.68
C VAL A 104 8.43 -6.18 -1.06
N GLY A 105 8.53 -7.05 -0.05
CA GLY A 105 8.54 -8.49 -0.25
C GLY A 105 7.18 -9.09 0.09
N PHE A 106 6.73 -10.03 -0.75
CA PHE A 106 5.46 -10.73 -0.55
C PHE A 106 5.74 -12.22 -0.44
N GLU A 107 5.15 -12.87 0.56
CA GLU A 107 5.33 -14.31 0.77
C GLU A 107 4.21 -15.14 0.14
N GLU A 108 3.07 -14.53 -0.10
CA GLU A 108 1.87 -15.25 -0.47
C GLU A 108 1.21 -14.58 -1.68
N ARG A 109 0.64 -15.39 -2.57
CA ARG A 109 -0.14 -14.86 -3.68
C ARG A 109 -1.52 -14.43 -3.20
N GLY A 110 -2.17 -13.60 -3.99
CA GLY A 110 -3.54 -13.18 -3.74
C GLY A 110 -3.65 -11.71 -3.46
N VAL A 111 -4.81 -11.29 -2.98
CA VAL A 111 -5.10 -9.89 -2.72
C VAL A 111 -4.46 -9.46 -1.41
N HIS A 112 -3.63 -8.42 -1.49
CA HIS A 112 -2.99 -7.83 -0.32
C HIS A 112 -3.55 -6.43 -0.09
N ARG A 113 -3.78 -6.09 1.19
CA ARG A 113 -4.11 -4.74 1.61
C ARG A 113 -2.85 -4.11 2.16
N LEU A 114 -2.50 -2.95 1.62
CA LEU A 114 -1.33 -2.20 2.05
C LEU A 114 -1.79 -0.90 2.68
N PHE A 115 -1.16 -0.53 3.78
CA PHE A 115 -1.44 0.73 4.48
C PHE A 115 -0.15 1.52 4.56
N VAL A 116 -0.17 2.71 3.99
CA VAL A 116 0.97 3.62 4.03
C VAL A 116 0.70 4.67 5.10
N GLU A 117 1.63 4.79 6.05
CA GLU A 117 1.52 5.79 7.11
C GLU A 117 2.62 6.83 6.94
N ILE A 118 2.23 8.08 6.93
CA ILE A 118 3.15 9.22 6.88
C ILE A 118 2.80 10.22 7.98
N ARG A 119 3.74 11.14 8.24
CA ARG A 119 3.47 12.26 9.13
C ARG A 119 3.58 13.57 8.35
N HIS A 120 2.55 14.40 8.46
CA HIS A 120 2.48 15.67 7.74
C HIS A 120 1.75 16.68 8.61
N ASP A 121 2.35 17.86 8.75
CA ASP A 121 1.81 18.95 9.61
C ASP A 121 1.49 18.46 11.03
N GLY A 122 2.36 17.62 11.58
CA GLY A 122 2.21 17.10 12.93
C GLY A 122 1.19 15.99 13.10
N GLU A 123 0.56 15.53 12.01
CA GLU A 123 -0.48 14.50 12.07
C GLU A 123 -0.07 13.25 11.31
N LEU A 124 -0.48 12.09 11.82
CA LEU A 124 -0.30 10.83 11.12
C LEU A 124 -1.44 10.64 10.14
N VAL A 125 -1.10 10.28 8.91
CA VAL A 125 -2.06 10.05 7.84
C VAL A 125 -1.83 8.66 7.30
N THR A 126 -2.89 7.86 7.21
CA THR A 126 -2.83 6.48 6.71
C THR A 126 -3.64 6.35 5.44
N ALA A 127 -3.02 5.82 4.39
CA ALA A 127 -3.67 5.63 3.10
C ALA A 127 -3.72 4.14 2.76
N PRO A 128 -4.91 3.61 2.35
CA PRO A 128 -5.07 2.20 2.01
C PRO A 128 -4.89 1.96 0.52
N PHE A 129 -4.30 0.79 0.22
CA PHE A 129 -4.12 0.34 -1.16
C PHE A 129 -4.45 -1.14 -1.26
N THR A 130 -4.72 -1.60 -2.47
CA THR A 130 -4.94 -3.02 -2.76
C THR A 130 -4.00 -3.42 -3.88
N LEU A 131 -3.28 -4.53 -3.69
CA LEU A 131 -2.36 -5.05 -4.69
C LEU A 131 -2.59 -6.55 -4.83
N VAL A 132 -2.69 -7.02 -6.08
CA VAL A 132 -2.83 -8.43 -6.37
C VAL A 132 -1.45 -9.01 -6.64
N VAL A 133 -1.08 -10.01 -5.86
CA VAL A 133 0.22 -10.68 -5.94
C VAL A 133 0.04 -11.98 -6.69
N ALA A 134 0.81 -12.18 -7.77
CA ALA A 134 0.77 -13.38 -8.59
C ALA A 134 1.63 -14.50 -7.99
N GLU A 135 1.46 -15.69 -8.54
CA GLU A 135 2.32 -16.82 -8.16
C GLU A 135 3.76 -16.60 -8.57
#